data_a3eca482dbf3d503fcc82ee486638060
#
_entry.id   a3eca482dbf3d503fcc82ee486638060
#
_cell.length_a   1.000
_cell.length_b   1.000
_cell.length_c   1.000
_cell.angle_alpha   90.00
_cell.angle_beta   90.00
_cell.angle_gamma   90.00
#
_symmetry.space_group_name_H-M   'P 1'
#
loop_
_entity.id
_entity.type
_entity.pdbx_description
1 polymer ?
#
loop_
_entity_poly.entity_id
_entity_poly.type
_entity_poly.pdbx_seq_one_letter_code
_entity_poly.pdbx_strand_id
1 'polypeptide(L)'
;MGVAPVNAWPLAWVAMVPLWSVLHRPQQTVRSVLVGAALWGVAYHGTALSWITGLHPLTWMGMSWLESMAIMLFAWLFITLWGAAIGITWVALMRGLMRWQGLKGGNRVLVGTALWCAVEWIWSQGPLYWTSLSYTQSPYNLVGLQLGQLSGPITVTAAIVAVNGLLAEAWYGWRIRLLARQSLGQYSGRYFGSALALFVAVHLLGLGLYSRPLADRPAEALVVGLIQGNIPTDQKLTAKGIQTSRQVYLDGYEALAAEGVDLVLTPEGAIPQVWNPFLQNRDLLQRAVVKNGVPLVLGTFARQNPAENQGALTQSLLTLTPAGEVVGRYNKVKLVPLGEYIPLESIIGMLVSRLSPYGDSLVPGKFDQLLETPFGPIAAGICYESAFADLFRQQVHRGGQAIFTASNNDPYSPRQMIQHHAQDVMRAIETDRWEARVTNTGISGIVDPRGRSHWLSAPNEYVTHLDTLYLRQTQTPYVRWGDWLTPLLLGIACIRYGQEMVNSDRR
;
A
#
# COMPACT_ATOMS: atom_id res chain seq x y z
N MET A 1 -5.68 -15.02 1.73
CA MET A 1 -4.66 -15.99 2.20
C MET A 1 -3.24 -15.67 1.67
N GLY A 2 -3.05 -14.96 0.56
CA GLY A 2 -1.73 -14.58 0.04
C GLY A 2 -0.97 -13.58 0.94
N VAL A 3 -1.67 -12.73 1.68
CA VAL A 3 -1.08 -11.74 2.60
C VAL A 3 -0.93 -12.30 4.03
N ALA A 4 -0.16 -11.59 4.88
CA ALA A 4 -0.07 -11.91 6.30
C ALA A 4 -1.49 -12.00 6.93
N PRO A 5 -1.74 -12.91 7.85
CA PRO A 5 -0.77 -13.81 8.51
C PRO A 5 -0.44 -15.11 7.77
N VAL A 6 -1.16 -15.44 6.69
CA VAL A 6 -1.03 -16.76 6.04
C VAL A 6 0.15 -16.82 5.08
N ASN A 7 0.45 -15.72 4.37
CA ASN A 7 1.58 -15.58 3.44
C ASN A 7 1.65 -16.63 2.32
N ALA A 8 0.52 -17.25 1.98
CA ALA A 8 0.45 -18.30 0.97
C ALA A 8 0.25 -17.71 -0.43
N TRP A 9 1.22 -16.92 -0.90
CA TRP A 9 1.17 -16.22 -2.17
C TRP A 9 0.82 -17.11 -3.38
N PRO A 10 1.21 -18.40 -3.48
CA PRO A 10 0.82 -19.24 -4.62
C PRO A 10 -0.69 -19.47 -4.73
N LEU A 11 -1.40 -19.43 -3.60
CA LEU A 11 -2.85 -19.62 -3.60
C LEU A 11 -3.61 -18.51 -4.32
N ALA A 12 -3.05 -17.32 -4.43
CA ALA A 12 -3.68 -16.21 -5.15
C ALA A 12 -3.94 -16.55 -6.63
N TRP A 13 -3.10 -17.41 -7.22
CA TRP A 13 -3.24 -17.83 -8.61
C TRP A 13 -4.41 -18.79 -8.88
N VAL A 14 -5.07 -19.28 -7.84
CA VAL A 14 -6.25 -20.18 -7.93
C VAL A 14 -7.42 -19.70 -7.04
N ALA A 15 -7.20 -18.78 -6.12
CA ALA A 15 -8.18 -18.38 -5.10
C ALA A 15 -9.42 -17.67 -5.65
N MET A 16 -9.35 -17.10 -6.85
CA MET A 16 -10.51 -16.48 -7.50
C MET A 16 -11.33 -17.46 -8.35
N VAL A 17 -10.86 -18.69 -8.59
CA VAL A 17 -11.61 -19.69 -9.37
C VAL A 17 -13.03 -19.91 -8.82
N PRO A 18 -13.28 -19.99 -7.50
CA PRO A 18 -14.64 -20.06 -6.94
C PRO A 18 -15.50 -18.85 -7.33
N LEU A 19 -14.94 -17.63 -7.25
CA LEU A 19 -15.63 -16.39 -7.60
C LEU A 19 -15.99 -16.35 -9.11
N TRP A 20 -15.06 -16.72 -9.99
CA TRP A 20 -15.32 -16.87 -11.41
C TRP A 20 -16.37 -17.95 -11.70
N SER A 21 -16.35 -19.06 -10.95
CA SER A 21 -17.30 -20.19 -11.14
C SER A 21 -18.75 -19.82 -10.83
N VAL A 22 -18.98 -18.79 -10.02
CA VAL A 22 -20.32 -18.25 -9.75
C VAL A 22 -20.96 -17.70 -11.05
N LEU A 23 -20.17 -17.15 -11.97
CA LEU A 23 -20.64 -16.62 -13.25
C LEU A 23 -21.09 -17.71 -14.24
N HIS A 24 -20.58 -18.93 -14.11
CA HIS A 24 -20.88 -20.05 -15.01
C HIS A 24 -22.21 -20.77 -14.70
N ARG A 25 -23.00 -20.28 -13.75
CA ARG A 25 -24.26 -20.91 -13.32
C ARG A 25 -25.46 -20.10 -13.81
N PRO A 26 -25.96 -20.31 -15.03
CA PRO A 26 -27.01 -19.47 -15.65
C PRO A 26 -28.34 -19.52 -14.88
N GLN A 27 -28.65 -20.64 -14.22
CA GLN A 27 -29.93 -20.86 -13.52
C GLN A 27 -29.95 -20.27 -12.09
N GLN A 28 -28.83 -19.74 -11.59
CA GLN A 28 -28.81 -19.13 -10.26
C GLN A 28 -29.48 -17.75 -10.25
N THR A 29 -30.20 -17.48 -9.15
CA THR A 29 -30.77 -16.15 -8.91
C THR A 29 -29.67 -15.11 -8.73
N VAL A 30 -29.94 -13.86 -9.06
CA VAL A 30 -29.00 -12.75 -8.84
C VAL A 30 -28.56 -12.70 -7.39
N ARG A 31 -29.51 -12.89 -6.46
CA ARG A 31 -29.23 -12.92 -5.00
C ARG A 31 -28.19 -13.98 -4.63
N SER A 32 -28.33 -15.20 -5.13
CA SER A 32 -27.39 -16.30 -4.84
C SER A 32 -25.99 -15.99 -5.35
N VAL A 33 -25.89 -15.38 -6.54
CA VAL A 33 -24.62 -14.99 -7.17
C VAL A 33 -23.92 -13.89 -6.37
N LEU A 34 -24.65 -12.86 -5.95
CA LEU A 34 -24.12 -11.76 -5.14
C LEU A 34 -23.73 -12.22 -3.73
N VAL A 35 -24.50 -13.13 -3.13
CA VAL A 35 -24.12 -13.74 -1.83
C VAL A 35 -22.80 -14.53 -1.97
N GLY A 36 -22.62 -15.29 -3.07
CA GLY A 36 -21.35 -15.98 -3.32
C GLY A 36 -20.16 -15.03 -3.44
N ALA A 37 -20.35 -13.89 -4.14
CA ALA A 37 -19.33 -12.84 -4.22
C ALA A 37 -19.05 -12.18 -2.87
N ALA A 38 -20.09 -11.90 -2.08
CA ALA A 38 -19.96 -11.34 -0.75
C ALA A 38 -19.18 -12.29 0.19
N LEU A 39 -19.50 -13.58 0.18
CA LEU A 39 -18.81 -14.58 0.99
C LEU A 39 -17.33 -14.68 0.62
N TRP A 40 -17.00 -14.69 -0.67
CA TRP A 40 -15.61 -14.68 -1.12
C TRP A 40 -14.90 -13.40 -0.68
N GLY A 41 -15.53 -12.24 -0.87
CA GLY A 41 -14.97 -10.94 -0.50
C GLY A 41 -14.75 -10.82 1.01
N VAL A 42 -15.72 -11.24 1.83
CA VAL A 42 -15.61 -11.24 3.30
C VAL A 42 -14.50 -12.19 3.75
N ALA A 43 -14.38 -13.36 3.15
CA ALA A 43 -13.30 -14.30 3.49
C ALA A 43 -11.92 -13.72 3.16
N TYR A 44 -11.76 -13.06 2.00
CA TYR A 44 -10.50 -12.44 1.59
C TYR A 44 -10.18 -11.20 2.44
N HIS A 45 -11.05 -10.20 2.42
CA HIS A 45 -10.79 -8.92 3.06
C HIS A 45 -10.85 -9.02 4.59
N GLY A 46 -11.77 -9.81 5.15
CA GLY A 46 -11.87 -10.02 6.60
C GLY A 46 -10.62 -10.67 7.18
N THR A 47 -10.04 -11.63 6.47
CA THR A 47 -8.76 -12.24 6.88
C THR A 47 -7.60 -11.25 6.71
N ALA A 48 -7.51 -10.58 5.56
CA ALA A 48 -6.44 -9.62 5.28
C ALA A 48 -6.46 -8.43 6.25
N LEU A 49 -7.65 -7.94 6.63
CA LEU A 49 -7.84 -6.79 7.51
C LEU A 49 -8.02 -7.16 8.98
N SER A 50 -7.79 -8.43 9.35
CA SER A 50 -7.92 -8.89 10.74
C SER A 50 -6.95 -8.18 11.71
N TRP A 51 -5.92 -7.52 11.21
CA TRP A 51 -5.00 -6.71 12.01
C TRP A 51 -5.68 -5.51 12.70
N ILE A 52 -6.82 -5.04 12.20
CA ILE A 52 -7.62 -3.98 12.83
C ILE A 52 -8.12 -4.40 14.21
N THR A 53 -8.26 -5.70 14.46
CA THR A 53 -8.63 -6.17 15.81
C THR A 53 -7.60 -5.82 16.88
N GLY A 54 -6.37 -5.46 16.49
CA GLY A 54 -5.35 -4.91 17.38
C GLY A 54 -5.67 -3.54 17.98
N LEU A 55 -6.65 -2.80 17.43
CA LEU A 55 -7.12 -1.55 18.03
C LEU A 55 -7.71 -1.73 19.44
N HIS A 56 -8.20 -2.91 19.77
CA HIS A 56 -8.72 -3.20 21.10
C HIS A 56 -7.59 -3.66 22.05
N PRO A 57 -7.52 -3.11 23.29
CA PRO A 57 -8.42 -2.14 23.94
C PRO A 57 -8.01 -0.66 23.72
N LEU A 58 -9.01 0.21 23.54
CA LEU A 58 -8.84 1.68 23.49
C LEU A 58 -9.05 2.34 24.87
N THR A 59 -8.79 1.62 25.95
CA THR A 59 -9.01 2.10 27.32
C THR A 59 -8.11 3.30 27.68
N TRP A 60 -6.94 3.41 27.05
CA TRP A 60 -6.05 4.56 27.17
C TRP A 60 -6.66 5.86 26.62
N MET A 61 -7.68 5.79 25.76
CA MET A 61 -8.49 6.92 25.28
C MET A 61 -9.71 7.22 26.18
N GLY A 62 -9.81 6.59 27.35
CA GLY A 62 -10.93 6.76 28.28
C GLY A 62 -12.20 5.99 27.91
N MET A 63 -12.13 5.01 27.02
CA MET A 63 -13.26 4.17 26.63
C MET A 63 -13.38 2.96 27.55
N SER A 64 -14.61 2.53 27.81
CA SER A 64 -14.83 1.25 28.48
C SER A 64 -14.42 0.08 27.59
N TRP A 65 -14.14 -1.06 28.17
CA TRP A 65 -13.76 -2.28 27.45
C TRP A 65 -14.79 -2.69 26.40
N LEU A 66 -16.10 -2.59 26.73
CA LEU A 66 -17.19 -2.93 25.80
C LEU A 66 -17.31 -1.93 24.65
N GLU A 67 -17.20 -0.63 24.91
CA GLU A 67 -17.18 0.41 23.85
C GLU A 67 -16.02 0.19 22.90
N SER A 68 -14.83 -0.06 23.43
CA SER A 68 -13.65 -0.36 22.62
C SER A 68 -13.85 -1.61 21.75
N MET A 69 -14.44 -2.67 22.29
CA MET A 69 -14.75 -3.87 21.52
C MET A 69 -15.76 -3.59 20.40
N ALA A 70 -16.81 -2.84 20.69
CA ALA A 70 -17.84 -2.48 19.70
C ALA A 70 -17.24 -1.64 18.55
N ILE A 71 -16.39 -0.66 18.87
CA ILE A 71 -15.70 0.18 17.89
C ILE A 71 -14.78 -0.66 17.01
N MET A 72 -13.98 -1.54 17.59
CA MET A 72 -13.09 -2.42 16.86
C MET A 72 -13.85 -3.35 15.92
N LEU A 73 -14.91 -3.99 16.39
CA LEU A 73 -15.75 -4.88 15.58
C LEU A 73 -16.43 -4.10 14.44
N PHE A 74 -16.95 -2.91 14.72
CA PHE A 74 -17.53 -2.04 13.70
C PHE A 74 -16.51 -1.67 12.63
N ALA A 75 -15.32 -1.22 13.03
CA ALA A 75 -14.25 -0.83 12.10
C ALA A 75 -13.82 -2.01 11.22
N TRP A 76 -13.59 -3.18 11.82
CA TRP A 76 -13.20 -4.37 11.08
C TRP A 76 -14.29 -4.85 10.11
N LEU A 77 -15.55 -4.88 10.56
CA LEU A 77 -16.66 -5.30 9.72
C LEU A 77 -16.92 -4.31 8.58
N PHE A 78 -16.89 -3.01 8.87
CA PHE A 78 -17.11 -1.96 7.87
C PHE A 78 -16.07 -2.02 6.76
N ILE A 79 -14.78 -2.08 7.09
CA ILE A 79 -13.70 -2.15 6.11
C ILE A 79 -13.70 -3.48 5.34
N THR A 80 -14.07 -4.59 6.02
CA THR A 80 -14.22 -5.89 5.36
C THR A 80 -15.32 -5.85 4.29
N LEU A 81 -16.48 -5.27 4.62
CA LEU A 81 -17.59 -5.13 3.67
C LEU A 81 -17.26 -4.15 2.55
N TRP A 82 -16.55 -3.06 2.85
CA TRP A 82 -16.04 -2.12 1.85
C TRP A 82 -15.13 -2.82 0.84
N GLY A 83 -14.18 -3.62 1.30
CA GLY A 83 -13.33 -4.43 0.42
C GLY A 83 -14.14 -5.49 -0.36
N ALA A 84 -15.07 -6.19 0.30
CA ALA A 84 -15.92 -7.19 -0.34
C ALA A 84 -16.79 -6.60 -1.47
N ALA A 85 -17.12 -5.32 -1.39
CA ALA A 85 -17.87 -4.60 -2.41
C ALA A 85 -17.16 -4.61 -3.78
N ILE A 86 -15.81 -4.74 -3.84
CA ILE A 86 -15.07 -4.91 -5.09
C ILE A 86 -15.56 -6.16 -5.84
N GLY A 87 -15.54 -7.32 -5.15
CA GLY A 87 -16.00 -8.59 -5.75
C GLY A 87 -17.48 -8.58 -6.10
N ILE A 88 -18.32 -7.97 -5.26
CA ILE A 88 -19.76 -7.83 -5.49
C ILE A 88 -20.02 -6.99 -6.74
N THR A 89 -19.38 -5.82 -6.85
CA THR A 89 -19.49 -4.91 -7.99
C THR A 89 -19.03 -5.60 -9.27
N TRP A 90 -17.87 -6.24 -9.24
CA TRP A 90 -17.34 -6.98 -10.37
C TRP A 90 -18.30 -8.06 -10.85
N VAL A 91 -18.83 -8.89 -9.95
CA VAL A 91 -19.79 -9.96 -10.29
C VAL A 91 -21.08 -9.38 -10.85
N ALA A 92 -21.59 -8.28 -10.28
CA ALA A 92 -22.79 -7.60 -10.76
C ALA A 92 -22.62 -7.10 -12.19
N LEU A 93 -21.50 -6.41 -12.49
CA LEU A 93 -21.16 -5.93 -13.83
C LEU A 93 -21.03 -7.09 -14.83
N MET A 94 -20.25 -8.12 -14.48
CA MET A 94 -20.09 -9.31 -15.33
C MET A 94 -21.42 -9.99 -15.61
N ARG A 95 -22.28 -10.15 -14.61
CA ARG A 95 -23.60 -10.77 -14.77
C ARG A 95 -24.52 -9.95 -15.67
N GLY A 96 -24.46 -8.62 -15.56
CA GLY A 96 -25.17 -7.70 -16.46
C GLY A 96 -24.77 -7.91 -17.92
N LEU A 97 -23.47 -7.85 -18.20
CA LEU A 97 -22.93 -8.01 -19.55
C LEU A 97 -23.22 -9.42 -20.13
N MET A 98 -23.10 -10.47 -19.32
CA MET A 98 -23.39 -11.84 -19.75
C MET A 98 -24.85 -12.10 -20.07
N ARG A 99 -25.79 -11.38 -19.42
CA ARG A 99 -27.22 -11.46 -19.72
C ARG A 99 -27.57 -10.85 -21.09
N TRP A 100 -26.91 -9.77 -21.42
CA TRP A 100 -27.15 -9.05 -22.68
C TRP A 100 -26.59 -9.82 -23.89
N GLN A 101 -25.43 -10.54 -23.72
CA GLN A 101 -24.70 -11.01 -24.90
C GLN A 101 -24.00 -12.36 -24.76
N GLY A 102 -24.16 -13.08 -23.67
CA GLY A 102 -23.62 -14.43 -23.55
C GLY A 102 -22.12 -14.54 -23.73
N LEU A 103 -21.32 -13.63 -23.15
CA LEU A 103 -19.86 -13.69 -23.17
C LEU A 103 -19.32 -15.08 -22.88
N LYS A 104 -18.45 -15.62 -23.74
CA LYS A 104 -17.95 -17.00 -23.67
C LYS A 104 -16.41 -17.04 -23.68
N GLY A 105 -15.85 -18.05 -23.01
CA GLY A 105 -14.45 -18.40 -23.10
C GLY A 105 -13.48 -17.24 -22.90
N GLY A 106 -12.51 -17.07 -23.79
CA GLY A 106 -11.48 -16.04 -23.70
C GLY A 106 -12.00 -14.61 -23.62
N ASN A 107 -13.12 -14.28 -24.29
CA ASN A 107 -13.72 -12.95 -24.22
C ASN A 107 -14.30 -12.69 -22.83
N ARG A 108 -14.86 -13.70 -22.15
CA ARG A 108 -15.29 -13.58 -20.75
C ARG A 108 -14.11 -13.29 -19.85
N VAL A 109 -12.99 -13.99 -20.02
CA VAL A 109 -11.76 -13.78 -19.24
C VAL A 109 -11.22 -12.37 -19.46
N LEU A 110 -11.13 -11.91 -20.71
CA LEU A 110 -10.66 -10.57 -21.07
C LEU A 110 -11.52 -9.48 -20.41
N VAL A 111 -12.85 -9.54 -20.64
CA VAL A 111 -13.78 -8.55 -20.08
C VAL A 111 -13.76 -8.57 -18.55
N GLY A 112 -13.72 -9.75 -17.95
CA GLY A 112 -13.66 -9.87 -16.49
C GLY A 112 -12.36 -9.34 -15.90
N THR A 113 -11.23 -9.56 -16.57
CA THR A 113 -9.94 -9.00 -16.15
C THR A 113 -9.95 -7.47 -16.26
N ALA A 114 -10.42 -6.92 -17.39
CA ALA A 114 -10.53 -5.48 -17.60
C ALA A 114 -11.41 -4.80 -16.54
N LEU A 115 -12.58 -5.40 -16.27
CA LEU A 115 -13.51 -4.88 -15.26
C LEU A 115 -12.93 -4.96 -13.83
N TRP A 116 -12.22 -6.05 -13.50
CA TRP A 116 -11.57 -6.13 -12.17
C TRP A 116 -10.54 -5.02 -12.00
N CYS A 117 -9.67 -4.84 -12.99
CA CYS A 117 -8.67 -3.77 -12.97
C CYS A 117 -9.31 -2.40 -12.81
N ALA A 118 -10.38 -2.12 -13.54
CA ALA A 118 -11.11 -0.86 -13.45
C ALA A 118 -11.75 -0.65 -12.06
N VAL A 119 -12.41 -1.67 -11.51
CA VAL A 119 -13.03 -1.59 -10.18
C VAL A 119 -11.96 -1.42 -9.11
N GLU A 120 -10.88 -2.19 -9.14
CA GLU A 120 -9.79 -2.05 -8.17
C GLU A 120 -9.12 -0.67 -8.27
N TRP A 121 -8.93 -0.15 -9.48
CA TRP A 121 -8.42 1.20 -9.70
C TRP A 121 -9.33 2.28 -9.07
N ILE A 122 -10.65 2.19 -9.26
CA ILE A 122 -11.61 3.11 -8.65
C ILE A 122 -11.50 3.06 -7.12
N TRP A 123 -11.46 1.85 -6.53
CA TRP A 123 -11.31 1.68 -5.09
C TRP A 123 -10.01 2.26 -4.56
N SER A 124 -8.92 2.16 -5.32
CA SER A 124 -7.60 2.70 -4.94
C SER A 124 -7.55 4.23 -4.87
N GLN A 125 -8.50 4.93 -5.48
CA GLN A 125 -8.60 6.39 -5.36
C GLN A 125 -9.23 6.82 -4.03
N GLY A 126 -9.99 5.94 -3.40
CA GLY A 126 -10.72 6.20 -2.16
C GLY A 126 -9.81 6.23 -0.91
N PRO A 127 -10.37 6.72 0.23
CA PRO A 127 -9.60 6.83 1.47
C PRO A 127 -9.43 5.50 2.22
N LEU A 128 -10.12 4.43 1.82
CA LEU A 128 -10.13 3.13 2.50
C LEU A 128 -9.61 2.02 1.56
N TYR A 129 -8.35 2.12 1.18
CA TYR A 129 -7.71 1.15 0.29
C TYR A 129 -6.48 0.52 0.96
N TRP A 130 -6.46 -0.82 1.05
CA TRP A 130 -5.35 -1.56 1.68
C TRP A 130 -5.05 -2.90 1.00
N THR A 131 -6.04 -3.54 0.40
CA THR A 131 -5.99 -4.95 0.00
C THR A 131 -6.06 -5.14 -1.52
N SER A 132 -5.05 -4.65 -2.25
CA SER A 132 -4.87 -5.03 -3.66
C SER A 132 -4.59 -6.53 -3.80
N LEU A 133 -5.07 -7.15 -4.89
CA LEU A 133 -4.68 -8.54 -5.20
C LEU A 133 -3.17 -8.67 -5.44
N SER A 134 -2.52 -7.65 -5.97
CA SER A 134 -1.06 -7.64 -6.19
C SER A 134 -0.28 -7.84 -4.90
N TYR A 135 -0.76 -7.29 -3.77
CA TYR A 135 -0.10 -7.43 -2.47
C TYR A 135 -0.09 -8.86 -1.94
N THR A 136 -0.92 -9.76 -2.50
CA THR A 136 -0.85 -11.19 -2.18
C THR A 136 0.47 -11.84 -2.61
N GLN A 137 1.22 -11.20 -3.49
CA GLN A 137 2.52 -11.68 -3.99
C GLN A 137 3.69 -11.12 -3.17
N SER A 138 3.49 -10.00 -2.48
CA SER A 138 4.54 -9.30 -1.73
C SER A 138 4.63 -9.79 -0.29
N PRO A 139 5.85 -9.91 0.27
CA PRO A 139 7.16 -9.68 -0.35
C PRO A 139 7.83 -10.93 -0.94
N TYR A 140 7.10 -12.01 -1.20
CA TYR A 140 7.68 -13.33 -1.45
C TYR A 140 7.92 -13.66 -2.93
N ASN A 141 6.98 -13.31 -3.81
CA ASN A 141 7.10 -13.55 -5.25
C ASN A 141 7.74 -12.37 -5.97
N LEU A 142 8.98 -12.03 -5.61
CA LEU A 142 9.70 -10.88 -6.17
C LEU A 142 9.77 -10.91 -7.69
N VAL A 143 9.84 -12.09 -8.29
CA VAL A 143 9.83 -12.26 -9.74
C VAL A 143 8.52 -11.77 -10.35
N GLY A 144 7.38 -12.22 -9.83
CA GLY A 144 6.06 -11.80 -10.33
C GLY A 144 5.80 -10.31 -10.08
N LEU A 145 6.31 -9.77 -8.98
CA LEU A 145 6.16 -8.37 -8.61
C LEU A 145 6.87 -7.40 -9.56
N GLN A 146 7.94 -7.83 -10.27
CA GLN A 146 8.62 -6.97 -11.25
C GLN A 146 7.70 -6.45 -12.35
N LEU A 147 6.59 -7.14 -12.63
CA LEU A 147 5.57 -6.65 -13.57
C LEU A 147 4.99 -5.29 -13.17
N GLY A 148 5.07 -4.93 -11.88
CA GLY A 148 4.68 -3.61 -11.37
C GLY A 148 5.44 -2.46 -12.05
N GLN A 149 6.64 -2.68 -12.56
CA GLN A 149 7.40 -1.69 -13.33
C GLN A 149 6.70 -1.28 -14.65
N LEU A 150 5.80 -2.11 -15.19
CA LEU A 150 5.14 -1.89 -16.47
C LEU A 150 3.97 -0.91 -16.37
N SER A 151 2.99 -1.21 -15.51
CA SER A 151 1.78 -0.41 -15.31
C SER A 151 1.32 -0.39 -13.85
N GLY A 152 2.24 -0.47 -12.90
CA GLY A 152 1.98 -0.47 -11.47
C GLY A 152 1.39 -1.79 -10.95
N PRO A 153 0.82 -1.76 -9.73
CA PRO A 153 0.29 -2.95 -9.06
C PRO A 153 -0.77 -3.66 -9.91
N ILE A 154 -1.49 -2.90 -10.73
CA ILE A 154 -2.58 -3.43 -11.58
C ILE A 154 -2.09 -4.46 -12.58
N THR A 155 -0.83 -4.41 -13.01
CA THR A 155 -0.25 -5.42 -13.92
C THR A 155 -0.22 -6.79 -13.27
N VAL A 156 0.19 -6.85 -12.00
CA VAL A 156 0.21 -8.09 -11.21
C VAL A 156 -1.22 -8.58 -10.94
N THR A 157 -2.12 -7.67 -10.57
CA THR A 157 -3.56 -7.96 -10.41
C THR A 157 -4.15 -8.55 -11.69
N ALA A 158 -3.90 -7.92 -12.85
CA ALA A 158 -4.42 -8.39 -14.14
C ALA A 158 -3.95 -9.82 -14.46
N ALA A 159 -2.68 -10.13 -14.21
CA ALA A 159 -2.13 -11.47 -14.41
C ALA A 159 -2.82 -12.51 -13.52
N ILE A 160 -3.00 -12.20 -12.22
CA ILE A 160 -3.69 -13.08 -11.26
C ILE A 160 -5.13 -13.32 -11.70
N VAL A 161 -5.88 -12.26 -12.02
CA VAL A 161 -7.29 -12.35 -12.43
C VAL A 161 -7.46 -13.14 -13.72
N ALA A 162 -6.59 -12.90 -14.72
CA ALA A 162 -6.63 -13.59 -16.01
C ALA A 162 -6.33 -15.10 -15.87
N VAL A 163 -5.29 -15.47 -15.11
CA VAL A 163 -4.96 -16.87 -14.84
C VAL A 163 -6.11 -17.59 -14.15
N ASN A 164 -6.68 -16.98 -13.10
CA ASN A 164 -7.85 -17.52 -12.40
C ASN A 164 -9.08 -17.66 -13.33
N GLY A 165 -9.31 -16.69 -14.22
CA GLY A 165 -10.38 -16.74 -15.21
C GLY A 165 -10.19 -17.91 -16.20
N LEU A 166 -8.98 -18.10 -16.72
CA LEU A 166 -8.64 -19.22 -17.61
C LEU A 166 -8.79 -20.57 -16.90
N LEU A 167 -8.36 -20.68 -15.64
CA LEU A 167 -8.58 -21.89 -14.84
C LEU A 167 -10.06 -22.16 -14.59
N ALA A 168 -10.85 -21.13 -14.35
CA ALA A 168 -12.30 -21.26 -14.18
C ALA A 168 -13.00 -21.74 -15.47
N GLU A 169 -12.57 -21.26 -16.65
CA GLU A 169 -13.05 -21.76 -17.94
C GLU A 169 -12.69 -23.24 -18.15
N ALA A 170 -11.44 -23.61 -17.80
CA ALA A 170 -10.99 -25.00 -17.88
C ALA A 170 -11.80 -25.92 -16.95
N TRP A 171 -12.02 -25.49 -15.71
CA TRP A 171 -12.83 -26.18 -14.70
C TRP A 171 -14.29 -26.35 -15.15
N TYR A 172 -14.89 -25.28 -15.69
CA TYR A 172 -16.26 -25.31 -16.18
C TYR A 172 -16.42 -26.32 -17.34
N GLY A 173 -15.52 -26.28 -18.33
CA GLY A 173 -15.51 -27.22 -19.44
C GLY A 173 -15.33 -28.67 -18.97
N TRP A 174 -14.43 -28.92 -18.01
CA TRP A 174 -14.24 -30.25 -17.41
C TRP A 174 -15.49 -30.74 -16.70
N ARG A 175 -16.12 -29.90 -15.88
CA ARG A 175 -17.32 -30.23 -15.12
C ARG A 175 -18.51 -30.60 -16.01
N ILE A 176 -18.77 -29.85 -17.10
CA ILE A 176 -19.85 -30.14 -18.03
C ILE A 176 -19.65 -31.53 -18.65
N ARG A 177 -18.44 -31.86 -19.06
CA ARG A 177 -18.13 -33.14 -19.71
C ARG A 177 -18.20 -34.32 -18.75
N LEU A 178 -17.74 -34.13 -17.52
CA LEU A 178 -17.90 -35.14 -16.48
C LEU A 178 -19.38 -35.49 -16.28
N LEU A 179 -20.25 -34.49 -16.26
CA LEU A 179 -21.69 -34.70 -16.13
C LEU A 179 -22.31 -35.34 -17.38
N ALA A 180 -21.77 -35.03 -18.56
CA ALA A 180 -22.23 -35.60 -19.84
C ALA A 180 -21.58 -36.96 -20.18
N ARG A 181 -20.72 -37.50 -19.29
CA ARG A 181 -19.95 -38.75 -19.50
C ARG A 181 -19.12 -38.74 -20.81
N GLN A 182 -18.65 -37.57 -21.23
CA GLN A 182 -17.82 -37.40 -22.43
C GLN A 182 -16.33 -37.35 -22.06
N SER A 183 -15.45 -37.70 -23.00
CA SER A 183 -14.00 -37.64 -22.82
C SER A 183 -13.52 -36.20 -22.53
N LEU A 184 -12.43 -36.04 -21.78
CA LEU A 184 -11.72 -34.79 -21.56
C LEU A 184 -11.36 -34.18 -22.93
N GLY A 185 -11.98 -33.10 -23.32
CA GLY A 185 -11.83 -32.60 -24.64
C GLY A 185 -10.94 -31.36 -24.74
N GLN A 186 -10.63 -31.01 -25.98
CA GLN A 186 -9.78 -29.89 -26.37
C GLN A 186 -10.10 -28.55 -25.67
N TYR A 187 -11.36 -28.27 -25.32
CA TYR A 187 -11.76 -27.02 -24.68
C TYR A 187 -11.09 -26.83 -23.31
N SER A 188 -11.23 -27.80 -22.39
CA SER A 188 -10.64 -27.70 -21.05
C SER A 188 -9.11 -27.68 -21.11
N GLY A 189 -8.51 -28.53 -21.94
CA GLY A 189 -7.07 -28.58 -22.14
C GLY A 189 -6.50 -27.27 -22.69
N ARG A 190 -7.21 -26.63 -23.64
CA ARG A 190 -6.80 -25.33 -24.19
C ARG A 190 -6.76 -24.25 -23.12
N TYR A 191 -7.79 -24.09 -22.30
CA TYR A 191 -7.82 -23.05 -21.28
C TYR A 191 -6.84 -23.33 -20.13
N PHE A 192 -6.68 -24.57 -19.73
CA PHE A 192 -5.64 -24.95 -18.77
C PHE A 192 -4.23 -24.66 -19.31
N GLY A 193 -3.96 -25.07 -20.55
CA GLY A 193 -2.70 -24.76 -21.23
C GLY A 193 -2.46 -23.25 -21.35
N SER A 194 -3.51 -22.46 -21.65
CA SER A 194 -3.42 -20.99 -21.71
C SER A 194 -3.15 -20.37 -20.34
N ALA A 195 -3.75 -20.89 -19.26
CA ALA A 195 -3.49 -20.44 -17.90
C ALA A 195 -2.04 -20.69 -17.50
N LEU A 196 -1.54 -21.92 -17.77
CA LEU A 196 -0.17 -22.29 -17.50
C LEU A 196 0.82 -21.45 -18.34
N ALA A 197 0.54 -21.27 -19.62
CA ALA A 197 1.38 -20.48 -20.52
C ALA A 197 1.45 -19.01 -20.07
N LEU A 198 0.32 -18.42 -19.66
CA LEU A 198 0.29 -17.05 -19.11
C LEU A 198 1.07 -16.97 -17.80
N PHE A 199 0.85 -17.90 -16.88
CA PHE A 199 1.59 -17.94 -15.60
C PHE A 199 3.09 -18.03 -15.84
N VAL A 200 3.54 -18.93 -16.71
CA VAL A 200 4.96 -19.08 -17.06
C VAL A 200 5.49 -17.82 -17.74
N ALA A 201 4.77 -17.25 -18.71
CA ALA A 201 5.19 -16.05 -19.41
C ALA A 201 5.37 -14.85 -18.45
N VAL A 202 4.44 -14.68 -17.51
CA VAL A 202 4.51 -13.65 -16.44
C VAL A 202 5.78 -13.81 -15.61
N HIS A 203 6.09 -15.04 -15.18
CA HIS A 203 7.28 -15.30 -14.36
C HIS A 203 8.59 -15.24 -15.17
N LEU A 204 8.59 -15.65 -16.44
CA LEU A 204 9.77 -15.49 -17.29
C LEU A 204 10.07 -14.01 -17.58
N LEU A 205 9.04 -13.21 -17.88
CA LEU A 205 9.19 -11.76 -18.05
C LEU A 205 9.68 -11.11 -16.75
N GLY A 206 9.04 -11.46 -15.63
CA GLY A 206 9.44 -10.99 -14.32
C GLY A 206 10.88 -11.38 -13.96
N LEU A 207 11.29 -12.62 -14.27
CA LEU A 207 12.67 -13.07 -14.08
C LEU A 207 13.66 -12.25 -14.92
N GLY A 208 13.31 -11.96 -16.17
CA GLY A 208 14.12 -11.11 -17.03
C GLY A 208 14.29 -9.69 -16.47
N LEU A 209 13.25 -9.13 -15.84
CA LEU A 209 13.33 -7.82 -15.17
C LEU A 209 14.12 -7.90 -13.85
N TYR A 210 13.88 -8.95 -13.06
CA TYR A 210 14.54 -9.17 -11.76
C TYR A 210 16.04 -9.37 -11.90
N SER A 211 16.47 -10.08 -12.95
CA SER A 211 17.87 -10.41 -13.21
C SER A 211 18.71 -9.25 -13.77
N ARG A 212 18.08 -8.11 -14.07
CA ARG A 212 18.82 -6.93 -14.53
C ARG A 212 19.72 -6.40 -13.41
N PRO A 213 20.99 -6.07 -13.67
CA PRO A 213 21.83 -5.41 -12.68
C PRO A 213 21.20 -4.12 -12.16
N LEU A 214 21.44 -3.78 -10.88
CA LEU A 214 21.04 -2.52 -10.28
C LEU A 214 21.96 -1.49 -10.83
N ALA A 215 22.51 -1.17 -11.65
CA ALA A 215 23.37 -0.12 -12.20
C ALA A 215 23.62 1.06 -11.21
N ASP A 216 23.77 0.74 -9.93
CA ASP A 216 24.03 1.72 -8.86
C ASP A 216 25.49 2.19 -8.96
N ARG A 217 25.70 3.48 -8.79
CA ARG A 217 27.02 4.12 -8.89
C ARG A 217 27.51 4.57 -7.53
N PRO A 218 28.79 4.34 -7.17
CA PRO A 218 29.34 4.79 -5.88
C PRO A 218 29.13 6.29 -5.60
N ALA A 219 29.14 7.13 -6.64
CA ALA A 219 28.90 8.56 -6.50
C ALA A 219 27.46 8.93 -6.14
N GLU A 220 26.53 7.99 -6.22
CA GLU A 220 25.12 8.14 -5.86
C GLU A 220 24.79 7.46 -4.54
N ALA A 221 25.79 6.91 -3.84
CA ALA A 221 25.63 6.29 -2.54
C ALA A 221 25.27 7.34 -1.48
N LEU A 222 24.34 6.99 -0.62
CA LEU A 222 23.89 7.78 0.53
C LEU A 222 23.78 6.85 1.73
N VAL A 223 24.58 7.10 2.75
CA VAL A 223 24.54 6.34 4.01
C VAL A 223 23.46 6.95 4.90
N VAL A 224 22.36 6.21 5.08
CA VAL A 224 21.24 6.65 5.91
C VAL A 224 21.23 5.96 7.26
N GLY A 225 21.01 6.75 8.32
CA GLY A 225 20.77 6.25 9.66
C GLY A 225 19.27 6.21 9.97
N LEU A 226 18.78 5.11 10.50
CA LEU A 226 17.39 4.91 10.91
C LEU A 226 17.29 4.79 12.42
N ILE A 227 16.31 5.46 13.04
CA ILE A 227 16.06 5.36 14.47
C ILE A 227 14.63 4.82 14.68
N GLN A 228 14.52 3.57 15.12
CA GLN A 228 13.28 2.99 15.62
C GLN A 228 13.14 3.27 17.11
N GLY A 229 12.25 4.19 17.50
CA GLY A 229 12.21 4.70 18.85
C GLY A 229 11.52 3.79 19.87
N ASN A 230 10.64 2.91 19.44
CA ASN A 230 9.88 1.98 20.28
C ASN A 230 9.14 2.65 21.46
N ILE A 231 8.44 3.74 21.18
CA ILE A 231 7.68 4.48 22.19
C ILE A 231 6.19 4.25 21.93
N PRO A 232 5.47 3.50 22.80
CA PRO A 232 4.05 3.23 22.64
C PRO A 232 3.21 4.51 22.56
N THR A 233 2.16 4.51 21.72
CA THR A 233 1.34 5.70 21.44
C THR A 233 0.62 6.21 22.68
N ASP A 234 0.17 5.34 23.58
CA ASP A 234 -0.46 5.69 24.85
C ASP A 234 0.47 6.47 25.79
N GLN A 235 1.78 6.27 25.67
CA GLN A 235 2.80 7.02 26.42
C GLN A 235 3.26 8.26 25.67
N LYS A 236 3.47 8.13 24.35
CA LYS A 236 4.08 9.11 23.47
C LYS A 236 3.41 10.49 23.54
N LEU A 237 2.07 10.53 23.68
CA LEU A 237 1.28 11.76 23.73
C LEU A 237 1.23 12.40 25.12
N THR A 238 1.82 11.79 26.14
CA THR A 238 1.92 12.38 27.49
C THR A 238 3.13 13.32 27.61
N ALA A 239 3.13 14.23 28.59
CA ALA A 239 4.26 15.11 28.83
C ALA A 239 5.56 14.34 29.09
N LYS A 240 5.49 13.22 29.84
CA LYS A 240 6.63 12.32 30.06
C LYS A 240 7.07 11.63 28.77
N GLY A 241 6.12 11.15 27.97
CA GLY A 241 6.41 10.51 26.68
C GLY A 241 7.07 11.45 25.68
N ILE A 242 6.68 12.72 25.65
CA ILE A 242 7.34 13.75 24.83
C ILE A 242 8.81 13.94 25.25
N GLN A 243 9.10 13.98 26.57
CA GLN A 243 10.46 14.05 27.06
C GLN A 243 11.27 12.80 26.72
N THR A 244 10.67 11.61 26.90
CA THR A 244 11.28 10.33 26.51
C THR A 244 11.57 10.31 25.01
N SER A 245 10.62 10.74 24.16
CA SER A 245 10.82 10.83 22.71
C SER A 245 12.03 11.71 22.37
N ARG A 246 12.10 12.90 22.97
CA ARG A 246 13.24 13.80 22.73
C ARG A 246 14.57 13.18 23.09
N GLN A 247 14.66 12.50 24.23
CA GLN A 247 15.91 11.87 24.66
C GLN A 247 16.27 10.69 23.76
N VAL A 248 15.33 9.78 23.47
CA VAL A 248 15.54 8.60 22.63
C VAL A 248 16.02 8.98 21.22
N TYR A 249 15.38 9.99 20.60
CA TYR A 249 15.78 10.41 19.25
C TYR A 249 17.05 11.28 19.26
N LEU A 250 17.35 11.99 20.34
CA LEU A 250 18.62 12.69 20.51
C LEU A 250 19.78 11.69 20.64
N ASP A 251 19.66 10.70 21.53
CA ASP A 251 20.70 9.69 21.74
C ASP A 251 20.96 8.86 20.47
N GLY A 252 19.88 8.45 19.80
CA GLY A 252 19.98 7.72 18.54
C GLY A 252 20.61 8.56 17.42
N TYR A 253 20.29 9.85 17.35
CA TYR A 253 20.87 10.77 16.37
C TYR A 253 22.37 10.96 16.63
N GLU A 254 22.78 11.22 17.89
CA GLU A 254 24.20 11.41 18.23
C GLU A 254 25.02 10.14 17.97
N ALA A 255 24.45 8.95 18.26
CA ALA A 255 25.10 7.68 17.97
C ALA A 255 25.35 7.50 16.46
N LEU A 256 24.30 7.67 15.62
CA LEU A 256 24.43 7.53 14.17
C LEU A 256 25.34 8.60 13.55
N ALA A 257 25.28 9.84 14.04
CA ALA A 257 26.18 10.89 13.58
C ALA A 257 27.65 10.57 13.88
N ALA A 258 27.94 9.95 15.02
CA ALA A 258 29.27 9.48 15.35
C ALA A 258 29.75 8.32 14.47
N GLU A 259 28.85 7.52 13.93
CA GLU A 259 29.14 6.44 12.98
C GLU A 259 29.37 6.95 11.54
N GLY A 260 29.13 8.25 11.28
CA GLY A 260 29.44 8.90 10.00
C GLY A 260 28.38 8.71 8.93
N VAL A 261 27.10 8.67 9.29
CA VAL A 261 25.99 8.67 8.33
C VAL A 261 25.88 10.02 7.62
N ASP A 262 25.39 10.01 6.38
CA ASP A 262 25.14 11.22 5.62
C ASP A 262 23.83 11.91 6.02
N LEU A 263 22.82 11.15 6.47
CA LEU A 263 21.49 11.61 6.82
C LEU A 263 20.86 10.70 7.87
N VAL A 264 20.17 11.27 8.86
CA VAL A 264 19.35 10.50 9.81
C VAL A 264 17.87 10.65 9.48
N LEU A 265 17.12 9.53 9.54
CA LEU A 265 15.68 9.48 9.33
C LEU A 265 14.98 9.01 10.61
N THR A 266 13.95 9.75 11.03
CA THR A 266 13.09 9.42 12.17
C THR A 266 11.67 9.09 11.75
N PRO A 267 10.92 8.27 12.53
CA PRO A 267 9.58 7.82 12.16
C PRO A 267 8.52 8.92 12.28
N GLU A 268 7.31 8.58 11.83
CA GLU A 268 6.11 9.40 11.98
C GLU A 268 5.92 9.86 13.42
N GLY A 269 5.79 11.19 13.61
CA GLY A 269 5.61 11.79 14.92
C GLY A 269 6.71 11.38 15.92
N ALA A 270 7.97 11.26 15.50
CA ALA A 270 9.09 11.00 16.38
C ALA A 270 9.10 12.00 17.55
N ILE A 271 8.93 13.26 17.25
CA ILE A 271 8.65 14.30 18.24
C ILE A 271 7.17 14.69 18.08
N PRO A 272 6.25 14.22 18.96
CA PRO A 272 4.82 14.43 18.82
C PRO A 272 4.39 15.84 19.31
N GLN A 273 5.04 16.86 18.78
CA GLN A 273 4.76 18.26 19.07
C GLN A 273 4.69 19.04 17.77
N VAL A 274 4.06 20.23 17.85
CA VAL A 274 4.03 21.15 16.72
C VAL A 274 5.38 21.83 16.59
N TRP A 275 6.03 21.66 15.44
CA TRP A 275 7.24 22.37 15.10
C TRP A 275 7.00 23.88 15.14
N ASN A 276 7.81 24.57 15.92
CA ASN A 276 7.74 26.02 16.07
C ASN A 276 9.04 26.67 15.57
N PRO A 277 9.02 27.36 14.41
CA PRO A 277 10.21 27.98 13.85
C PRO A 277 10.80 29.08 14.73
N PHE A 278 10.03 29.66 15.65
CA PHE A 278 10.52 30.71 16.55
C PHE A 278 11.29 30.18 17.77
N LEU A 279 11.26 28.85 18.00
CA LEU A 279 11.95 28.20 19.12
C LEU A 279 13.16 27.35 18.67
N GLN A 280 13.59 27.50 17.42
CA GLN A 280 14.61 26.66 16.78
C GLN A 280 15.89 26.49 17.63
N ASN A 281 16.44 27.59 18.12
CA ASN A 281 17.69 27.57 18.91
C ASN A 281 17.55 26.98 20.34
N ARG A 282 16.35 26.55 20.75
CA ARG A 282 16.08 25.98 22.08
C ARG A 282 15.87 24.48 22.05
N ASP A 283 15.62 23.89 20.88
CA ASP A 283 15.43 22.45 20.75
C ASP A 283 16.77 21.71 20.83
N LEU A 284 16.85 20.68 21.67
CA LEU A 284 18.07 19.90 21.89
C LEU A 284 18.52 19.15 20.67
N LEU A 285 17.56 18.55 19.97
CA LEU A 285 17.82 17.76 18.75
C LEU A 285 18.36 18.65 17.64
N GLN A 286 17.78 19.83 17.43
CA GLN A 286 18.27 20.79 16.43
C GLN A 286 19.69 21.28 16.78
N ARG A 287 20.00 21.53 18.06
CA ARG A 287 21.36 21.87 18.49
C ARG A 287 22.35 20.73 18.24
N ALA A 288 21.91 19.48 18.41
CA ALA A 288 22.73 18.32 18.08
C ALA A 288 23.00 18.24 16.58
N VAL A 289 21.99 18.55 15.73
CA VAL A 289 22.15 18.63 14.26
C VAL A 289 23.21 19.65 13.89
N VAL A 290 23.15 20.85 14.46
CA VAL A 290 24.15 21.91 14.19
C VAL A 290 25.54 21.52 14.70
N LYS A 291 25.63 20.90 15.87
CA LYS A 291 26.90 20.47 16.49
C LYS A 291 27.58 19.37 15.65
N ASN A 292 26.84 18.37 15.20
CA ASN A 292 27.40 17.20 14.52
C ASN A 292 27.44 17.38 12.99
N GLY A 293 26.72 18.34 12.41
CA GLY A 293 26.73 18.64 10.98
C GLY A 293 26.08 17.59 10.09
N VAL A 294 25.25 16.68 10.67
CA VAL A 294 24.53 15.65 9.91
C VAL A 294 23.06 16.05 9.73
N PRO A 295 22.55 16.14 8.50
CA PRO A 295 21.14 16.44 8.24
C PRO A 295 20.18 15.45 8.91
N LEU A 296 18.99 15.93 9.27
CA LEU A 296 17.96 15.13 9.92
C LEU A 296 16.62 15.25 9.20
N VAL A 297 15.98 14.14 8.86
CA VAL A 297 14.56 14.09 8.50
C VAL A 297 13.76 13.76 9.75
N LEU A 298 13.01 14.76 10.21
CA LEU A 298 12.26 14.70 11.47
C LEU A 298 10.77 14.50 11.22
N GLY A 299 10.21 13.41 11.76
CA GLY A 299 8.76 13.20 11.82
C GLY A 299 8.13 13.97 12.99
N THR A 300 7.25 14.91 12.70
CA THR A 300 6.63 15.81 13.69
C THR A 300 5.29 16.35 13.17
N PHE A 301 4.66 17.25 13.92
CA PHE A 301 3.53 18.04 13.45
C PHE A 301 3.99 19.43 13.02
N ALA A 302 3.28 20.02 12.07
CA ALA A 302 3.52 21.39 11.66
C ALA A 302 2.22 22.12 11.35
N ARG A 303 2.22 23.44 11.37
CA ARG A 303 1.08 24.26 10.94
C ARG A 303 1.11 24.46 9.42
N GLN A 304 -0.07 24.65 8.81
CA GLN A 304 -0.18 24.91 7.36
C GLN A 304 0.65 26.13 6.94
N ASN A 305 0.60 27.21 7.72
CA ASN A 305 1.45 28.37 7.53
C ASN A 305 2.57 28.40 8.59
N PRO A 306 3.72 27.77 8.32
CA PRO A 306 4.79 27.63 9.29
C PRO A 306 5.47 28.98 9.59
N ALA A 307 5.52 29.91 8.63
CA ALA A 307 6.15 31.23 8.84
C ALA A 307 5.45 32.07 9.90
N GLU A 308 4.14 31.92 10.03
CA GLU A 308 3.34 32.61 11.04
C GLU A 308 2.97 31.70 12.21
N ASN A 309 3.36 30.43 12.18
CA ASN A 309 2.93 29.37 13.09
C ASN A 309 1.40 29.31 13.24
N GLN A 310 0.68 29.42 12.13
CA GLN A 310 -0.79 29.52 12.09
C GLN A 310 -1.40 28.46 11.16
N GLY A 311 -2.71 28.35 11.20
CA GLY A 311 -3.49 27.42 10.41
C GLY A 311 -3.63 26.04 11.04
N ALA A 312 -4.31 25.15 10.34
CA ALA A 312 -4.58 23.79 10.80
C ALA A 312 -3.30 22.93 10.87
N LEU A 313 -3.36 21.87 11.66
CA LEU A 313 -2.23 20.95 11.85
C LEU A 313 -2.08 19.98 10.69
N THR A 314 -0.83 19.66 10.37
CA THR A 314 -0.43 18.62 9.41
C THR A 314 0.52 17.65 10.10
N GLN A 315 0.42 16.38 9.76
CA GLN A 315 1.48 15.39 10.04
C GLN A 315 2.58 15.59 9.00
N SER A 316 3.83 15.77 9.44
CA SER A 316 4.90 16.26 8.55
C SER A 316 6.23 15.55 8.75
N LEU A 317 7.00 15.46 7.67
CA LEU A 317 8.44 15.22 7.69
C LEU A 317 9.13 16.55 7.37
N LEU A 318 10.08 16.94 8.19
CA LEU A 318 10.89 18.15 8.01
C LEU A 318 12.35 17.78 7.83
N THR A 319 13.01 18.33 6.79
CA THR A 319 14.44 18.17 6.60
C THR A 319 15.20 19.34 7.24
N LEU A 320 16.00 19.04 8.24
CA LEU A 320 16.92 19.98 8.86
C LEU A 320 18.30 19.85 8.22
N THR A 321 18.87 20.95 7.77
CA THR A 321 20.26 21.01 7.26
C THR A 321 21.28 20.93 8.39
N PRO A 322 22.57 20.74 8.08
CA PRO A 322 23.66 20.89 9.06
C PRO A 322 23.67 22.23 9.81
N ALA A 323 23.10 23.28 9.22
CA ALA A 323 22.94 24.59 9.88
C ALA A 323 21.70 24.66 10.79
N GLY A 324 20.90 23.60 10.87
CA GLY A 324 19.65 23.55 11.65
C GLY A 324 18.45 24.24 10.96
N GLU A 325 18.58 24.60 9.71
CA GLU A 325 17.52 25.25 8.91
C GLU A 325 16.59 24.19 8.30
N VAL A 326 15.29 24.47 8.24
CA VAL A 326 14.33 23.62 7.56
C VAL A 326 14.31 23.94 6.08
N VAL A 327 14.83 23.04 5.23
CA VAL A 327 14.87 23.19 3.75
C VAL A 327 13.83 22.35 3.04
N GLY A 328 13.34 21.27 3.65
CA GLY A 328 12.36 20.38 3.08
C GLY A 328 11.18 20.19 4.01
N ARG A 329 9.98 20.06 3.43
CA ARG A 329 8.77 19.72 4.15
C ARG A 329 7.87 18.87 3.28
N TYR A 330 7.48 17.73 3.81
CA TYR A 330 6.43 16.87 3.27
C TYR A 330 5.30 16.75 4.28
N ASN A 331 4.07 17.03 3.87
CA ASN A 331 2.88 16.88 4.69
C ASN A 331 2.09 15.68 4.22
N LYS A 332 1.63 14.85 5.16
CA LYS A 332 0.82 13.67 4.87
C LYS A 332 -0.39 14.01 4.00
N VAL A 333 -0.52 13.33 2.86
CA VAL A 333 -1.56 13.56 1.84
C VAL A 333 -2.78 12.68 2.10
N LYS A 334 -2.52 11.40 2.44
CA LYS A 334 -3.58 10.40 2.67
C LYS A 334 -3.75 10.18 4.17
N LEU A 335 -4.69 10.92 4.75
CA LEU A 335 -5.02 10.81 6.16
C LEU A 335 -5.84 9.56 6.47
N VAL A 336 -5.62 8.98 7.66
CA VAL A 336 -6.37 7.83 8.17
C VAL A 336 -7.74 8.30 8.68
N PRO A 337 -8.84 7.82 8.09
CA PRO A 337 -10.18 8.15 8.56
C PRO A 337 -10.38 7.72 10.01
N LEU A 338 -11.06 8.55 10.81
CA LEU A 338 -11.33 8.41 12.25
C LEU A 338 -10.09 8.51 13.16
N GLY A 339 -8.89 8.23 12.66
CA GLY A 339 -7.65 8.40 13.43
C GLY A 339 -7.08 9.81 13.33
N GLU A 340 -7.07 10.39 12.15
CA GLU A 340 -6.42 11.68 11.85
C GLU A 340 -7.41 12.76 11.41
N TYR A 341 -8.55 12.37 10.86
CA TYR A 341 -9.65 13.26 10.54
C TYR A 341 -10.99 12.54 10.68
N ILE A 342 -12.07 13.30 10.91
CA ILE A 342 -13.42 12.76 11.02
C ILE A 342 -14.15 12.98 9.68
N PRO A 343 -14.45 11.91 8.92
CA PRO A 343 -15.26 12.04 7.72
C PRO A 343 -16.64 12.60 8.07
N LEU A 344 -17.15 13.57 7.28
CA LEU A 344 -18.44 14.22 7.53
C LEU A 344 -18.57 14.79 8.96
N GLU A 345 -17.52 15.44 9.45
CA GLU A 345 -17.40 15.96 10.82
C GLU A 345 -18.62 16.79 11.24
N SER A 346 -19.20 17.57 10.32
CA SER A 346 -20.42 18.34 10.55
C SER A 346 -21.64 17.50 10.91
N ILE A 347 -21.66 16.20 10.57
CA ILE A 347 -22.79 15.29 10.81
C ILE A 347 -22.50 14.36 11.98
N ILE A 348 -21.31 13.77 12.02
CA ILE A 348 -20.96 12.71 12.99
C ILE A 348 -19.92 13.14 14.03
N GLY A 349 -19.39 14.36 13.93
CA GLY A 349 -18.30 14.85 14.78
C GLY A 349 -18.58 14.73 16.28
N MET A 350 -19.80 15.05 16.73
CA MET A 350 -20.18 14.92 18.15
C MET A 350 -20.15 13.47 18.68
N LEU A 351 -20.42 12.50 17.82
CA LEU A 351 -20.44 11.08 18.17
C LEU A 351 -19.05 10.45 18.20
N VAL A 352 -18.11 10.98 17.40
CA VAL A 352 -16.81 10.33 17.10
C VAL A 352 -15.60 11.20 17.50
N SER A 353 -15.79 12.42 18.03
CA SER A 353 -14.68 13.31 18.43
C SER A 353 -13.71 12.67 19.44
N ARG A 354 -14.20 11.74 20.26
CA ARG A 354 -13.37 10.98 21.21
C ARG A 354 -12.44 9.95 20.55
N LEU A 355 -12.62 9.67 19.24
CA LEU A 355 -11.81 8.68 18.52
C LEU A 355 -10.52 9.28 17.95
N SER A 356 -10.43 10.61 17.83
CA SER A 356 -9.20 11.26 17.39
C SER A 356 -8.25 11.48 18.58
N PRO A 357 -7.06 10.86 18.58
CA PRO A 357 -6.08 11.04 19.66
C PRO A 357 -5.47 12.45 19.68
N TYR A 358 -5.68 13.26 18.65
CA TYR A 358 -5.06 14.57 18.48
C TYR A 358 -5.96 15.74 18.87
N GLY A 359 -7.23 15.50 19.21
CA GLY A 359 -8.20 16.54 19.59
C GLY A 359 -8.75 17.35 18.42
N ASP A 360 -7.92 17.74 17.47
CA ASP A 360 -8.27 18.46 16.24
C ASP A 360 -8.08 17.56 15.01
N SER A 361 -8.93 17.72 13.99
CA SER A 361 -8.73 17.05 12.69
C SER A 361 -7.49 17.61 12.00
N LEU A 362 -6.62 16.69 11.53
CA LEU A 362 -5.50 17.05 10.69
C LEU A 362 -5.98 17.43 9.28
N VAL A 363 -5.19 18.23 8.59
CA VAL A 363 -5.45 18.57 7.19
C VAL A 363 -4.42 17.92 6.27
N PRO A 364 -4.84 17.45 5.08
CA PRO A 364 -3.94 16.79 4.16
C PRO A 364 -2.98 17.79 3.50
N GLY A 365 -1.79 17.29 3.16
CA GLY A 365 -0.84 17.97 2.30
C GLY A 365 -1.27 17.96 0.83
N LYS A 366 -0.49 18.65 0.00
CA LYS A 366 -0.68 18.66 -1.46
C LYS A 366 -0.15 17.38 -2.08
N PHE A 367 -0.77 16.93 -3.15
CA PHE A 367 -0.38 15.70 -3.85
C PHE A 367 0.96 15.83 -4.61
N ASP A 368 1.41 17.04 -4.87
CA ASP A 368 2.55 17.37 -5.70
C ASP A 368 3.83 17.71 -4.92
N GLN A 369 3.93 17.29 -3.67
CA GLN A 369 5.08 17.54 -2.81
C GLN A 369 6.22 16.57 -3.10
N LEU A 370 7.45 17.04 -2.91
CA LEU A 370 8.66 16.25 -2.70
C LEU A 370 9.28 16.65 -1.37
N LEU A 371 10.03 15.76 -0.76
CA LEU A 371 10.84 16.09 0.39
C LEU A 371 12.22 16.55 -0.09
N GLU A 372 12.48 17.83 -0.02
CA GLU A 372 13.80 18.38 -0.37
C GLU A 372 14.82 17.99 0.71
N THR A 373 16.01 17.59 0.28
CA THR A 373 17.15 17.27 1.15
C THR A 373 18.43 17.87 0.58
N PRO A 374 19.52 17.99 1.35
CA PRO A 374 20.81 18.38 0.83
C PRO A 374 21.35 17.48 -0.28
N PHE A 375 20.80 16.28 -0.44
CA PHE A 375 21.20 15.29 -1.44
C PHE A 375 20.26 15.27 -2.67
N GLY A 376 19.29 16.16 -2.72
CA GLY A 376 18.27 16.26 -3.75
C GLY A 376 16.88 15.84 -3.28
N PRO A 377 15.90 15.84 -4.20
CA PRO A 377 14.51 15.54 -3.89
C PRO A 377 14.30 14.05 -3.64
N ILE A 378 13.55 13.75 -2.59
CA ILE A 378 13.18 12.40 -2.16
C ILE A 378 11.66 12.24 -2.29
N ALA A 379 11.22 11.08 -2.77
CA ALA A 379 9.84 10.68 -2.67
C ALA A 379 9.55 10.26 -1.21
N ALA A 380 8.55 10.88 -0.60
CA ALA A 380 8.24 10.64 0.81
C ALA A 380 6.85 10.05 0.98
N GLY A 381 6.67 9.27 2.04
CA GLY A 381 5.38 8.77 2.48
C GLY A 381 5.30 8.67 4.00
N ILE A 382 4.11 8.95 4.54
CA ILE A 382 3.87 8.83 5.97
C ILE A 382 2.83 7.73 6.20
N CYS A 383 3.28 6.64 6.83
CA CYS A 383 2.45 5.54 7.33
C CYS A 383 1.50 4.96 6.23
N TYR A 384 0.20 5.11 6.38
CA TYR A 384 -0.85 4.62 5.50
C TYR A 384 -0.61 4.91 4.00
N GLU A 385 0.20 5.89 3.67
CA GLU A 385 0.48 6.31 2.29
C GLU A 385 1.17 5.23 1.45
N SER A 386 1.88 4.28 2.07
CA SER A 386 2.49 3.14 1.37
C SER A 386 1.47 2.31 0.57
N ALA A 387 0.19 2.35 0.93
CA ALA A 387 -0.87 1.68 0.19
C ALA A 387 -1.19 2.33 -1.18
N PHE A 388 -0.76 3.57 -1.41
CA PHE A 388 -1.16 4.39 -2.58
C PHE A 388 -0.03 4.53 -3.60
N ALA A 389 0.05 3.58 -4.53
CA ALA A 389 1.12 3.50 -5.53
C ALA A 389 1.28 4.78 -6.37
N ASP A 390 0.16 5.42 -6.76
CA ASP A 390 0.20 6.62 -7.62
C ASP A 390 0.84 7.83 -6.92
N LEU A 391 0.77 7.91 -5.60
CA LEU A 391 1.44 8.95 -4.82
C LEU A 391 2.96 8.91 -5.02
N PHE A 392 3.57 7.74 -4.84
CA PHE A 392 5.01 7.54 -5.03
C PHE A 392 5.41 7.66 -6.50
N ARG A 393 4.58 7.11 -7.42
CA ARG A 393 4.80 7.25 -8.86
C ARG A 393 4.95 8.71 -9.27
N GLN A 394 4.02 9.58 -8.84
CA GLN A 394 4.05 10.99 -9.20
C GLN A 394 5.24 11.72 -8.61
N GLN A 395 5.62 11.41 -7.37
CA GLN A 395 6.81 11.98 -6.75
C GLN A 395 8.10 11.57 -7.49
N VAL A 396 8.24 10.28 -7.85
CA VAL A 396 9.39 9.82 -8.63
C VAL A 396 9.38 10.39 -10.05
N HIS A 397 8.21 10.53 -10.68
CA HIS A 397 8.09 11.19 -11.99
C HIS A 397 8.60 12.64 -11.97
N ARG A 398 8.44 13.32 -10.84
CA ARG A 398 8.92 14.72 -10.61
C ARG A 398 10.37 14.82 -10.15
N GLY A 399 11.07 13.71 -10.02
CA GLY A 399 12.50 13.71 -9.72
C GLY A 399 12.90 13.12 -8.38
N GLY A 400 11.97 12.52 -7.62
CA GLY A 400 12.30 11.80 -6.38
C GLY A 400 13.32 10.69 -6.65
N GLN A 401 14.48 10.74 -5.97
CA GLN A 401 15.64 9.90 -6.29
C GLN A 401 15.73 8.64 -5.43
N ALA A 402 15.10 8.62 -4.28
CA ALA A 402 14.87 7.49 -3.38
C ALA A 402 13.49 7.62 -2.75
N ILE A 403 13.07 6.63 -1.97
CA ILE A 403 11.82 6.66 -1.19
C ILE A 403 12.17 6.66 0.29
N PHE A 404 11.59 7.59 1.05
CA PHE A 404 11.63 7.58 2.52
C PHE A 404 10.21 7.41 3.04
N THR A 405 9.98 6.33 3.81
CA THR A 405 8.70 6.12 4.50
C THR A 405 8.89 6.17 6.00
N ALA A 406 8.06 6.97 6.66
CA ALA A 406 8.08 7.15 8.10
C ALA A 406 6.74 6.74 8.70
N SER A 407 6.71 5.81 9.65
CA SER A 407 5.47 5.22 10.12
C SER A 407 5.40 5.08 11.64
N ASN A 408 4.16 5.09 12.15
CA ASN A 408 3.85 4.62 13.49
C ASN A 408 2.81 3.51 13.39
N ASN A 409 3.23 2.26 13.62
CA ASN A 409 2.37 1.09 13.48
C ASN A 409 1.67 0.68 14.79
N ASP A 410 1.90 1.41 15.87
CA ASP A 410 1.16 1.29 17.11
C ASP A 410 -0.21 2.01 16.97
N PRO A 411 -1.33 1.45 17.38
CA PRO A 411 -1.55 0.23 18.16
C PRO A 411 -1.90 -1.02 17.34
N TYR A 412 -1.56 -1.08 16.08
CA TYR A 412 -1.94 -2.19 15.21
C TYR A 412 -1.18 -3.49 15.54
N SER A 413 -1.72 -4.64 15.09
CA SER A 413 -1.07 -5.92 15.32
C SER A 413 0.16 -6.12 14.41
N PRO A 414 1.09 -7.04 14.76
CA PRO A 414 2.24 -7.36 13.92
C PRO A 414 1.89 -7.78 12.48
N ARG A 415 0.66 -8.26 12.25
CA ARG A 415 0.15 -8.59 10.90
C ARG A 415 0.10 -7.36 9.99
N GLN A 416 -0.29 -6.20 10.54
CA GLN A 416 -0.30 -4.94 9.80
C GLN A 416 1.12 -4.51 9.43
N MET A 417 2.08 -4.67 10.36
CA MET A 417 3.46 -4.29 10.14
C MET A 417 4.09 -5.04 8.96
N ILE A 418 3.82 -6.36 8.86
CA ILE A 418 4.27 -7.20 7.74
C ILE A 418 3.60 -6.78 6.42
N GLN A 419 2.29 -6.52 6.44
CA GLN A 419 1.57 -6.08 5.24
C GLN A 419 2.03 -4.70 4.78
N HIS A 420 2.37 -3.83 5.72
CA HIS A 420 2.86 -2.49 5.43
C HIS A 420 4.24 -2.54 4.77
N HIS A 421 5.16 -3.36 5.30
CA HIS A 421 6.44 -3.63 4.63
C HIS A 421 6.24 -4.23 3.23
N ALA A 422 5.28 -5.13 3.07
CA ALA A 422 4.96 -5.71 1.77
C ALA A 422 4.50 -4.66 0.73
N GLN A 423 3.86 -3.58 1.16
CA GLN A 423 3.50 -2.46 0.29
C GLN A 423 4.74 -1.66 -0.13
N ASP A 424 5.66 -1.40 0.79
CA ASP A 424 6.91 -0.68 0.49
C ASP A 424 7.77 -1.46 -0.51
N VAL A 425 7.88 -2.78 -0.37
CA VAL A 425 8.53 -3.64 -1.39
C VAL A 425 7.95 -3.39 -2.80
N MET A 426 6.64 -3.21 -2.91
CA MET A 426 6.00 -2.84 -4.18
C MET A 426 6.40 -1.45 -4.63
N ARG A 427 6.44 -0.46 -3.73
CA ARG A 427 6.84 0.93 -4.07
C ARG A 427 8.25 0.97 -4.64
N ALA A 428 9.19 0.27 -4.00
CA ALA A 428 10.57 0.16 -4.48
C ALA A 428 10.65 -0.43 -5.90
N ILE A 429 9.95 -1.54 -6.16
CA ILE A 429 9.93 -2.22 -7.47
C ILE A 429 9.31 -1.35 -8.55
N GLU A 430 8.10 -0.82 -8.30
CA GLU A 430 7.30 -0.09 -9.29
C GLU A 430 8.00 1.16 -9.80
N THR A 431 8.75 1.80 -8.92
CA THR A 431 9.42 3.07 -9.20
C THR A 431 10.90 2.94 -9.52
N ASP A 432 11.48 1.74 -9.38
CA ASP A 432 12.92 1.46 -9.50
C ASP A 432 13.74 2.35 -8.57
N ARG A 433 13.33 2.42 -7.28
CA ARG A 433 13.97 3.23 -6.23
C ARG A 433 14.38 2.38 -5.04
N TRP A 434 15.50 2.75 -4.43
CA TRP A 434 15.82 2.32 -3.08
C TRP A 434 14.82 2.95 -2.10
N GLU A 435 14.44 2.19 -1.09
CA GLU A 435 13.54 2.66 -0.07
C GLU A 435 14.15 2.47 1.31
N ALA A 436 14.15 3.55 2.10
CA ALA A 436 14.43 3.54 3.53
C ALA A 436 13.12 3.74 4.30
N ARG A 437 12.71 2.69 5.00
CA ARG A 437 11.55 2.72 5.89
C ARG A 437 12.00 2.83 7.33
N VAL A 438 11.47 3.81 8.05
CA VAL A 438 11.65 3.92 9.50
C VAL A 438 10.30 3.88 10.22
N THR A 439 10.20 3.10 11.28
CA THR A 439 8.98 2.97 12.09
C THR A 439 9.27 3.27 13.55
N ASN A 440 8.21 3.62 14.31
CA ASN A 440 8.35 3.76 15.76
C ASN A 440 8.35 2.40 16.45
N THR A 441 7.31 1.58 16.24
CA THR A 441 7.14 0.25 16.88
C THR A 441 7.03 -0.89 15.86
N GLY A 442 6.96 -0.56 14.57
CA GLY A 442 6.76 -1.51 13.47
C GLY A 442 8.04 -2.21 13.01
N ILE A 443 8.10 -2.48 11.71
CA ILE A 443 9.27 -3.07 11.05
C ILE A 443 9.93 -1.97 10.21
N SER A 444 11.11 -1.52 10.62
CA SER A 444 11.98 -0.65 9.82
C SER A 444 12.80 -1.49 8.85
N GLY A 445 13.24 -0.91 7.74
CA GLY A 445 13.99 -1.69 6.76
C GLY A 445 14.56 -0.89 5.60
N ILE A 446 15.45 -1.52 4.85
CA ILE A 446 16.02 -1.03 3.60
C ILE A 446 15.65 -2.01 2.49
N VAL A 447 15.06 -1.50 1.41
CA VAL A 447 14.58 -2.29 0.27
C VAL A 447 15.22 -1.77 -1.01
N ASP A 448 15.77 -2.68 -1.81
CA ASP A 448 16.35 -2.32 -3.10
C ASP A 448 15.28 -2.25 -4.23
N PRO A 449 15.63 -1.70 -5.39
CA PRO A 449 14.71 -1.60 -6.55
C PRO A 449 14.22 -2.95 -7.12
N ARG A 450 14.76 -4.08 -6.66
CA ARG A 450 14.26 -5.43 -7.00
C ARG A 450 13.33 -5.99 -5.92
N GLY A 451 13.09 -5.21 -4.85
CA GLY A 451 12.24 -5.60 -3.73
C GLY A 451 12.94 -6.47 -2.69
N ARG A 452 14.27 -6.62 -2.77
CA ARG A 452 15.01 -7.38 -1.75
C ARG A 452 15.20 -6.48 -0.52
N SER A 453 14.80 -7.02 0.62
CA SER A 453 15.04 -6.36 1.91
C SER A 453 16.46 -6.69 2.37
N HIS A 454 17.31 -5.66 2.43
CA HIS A 454 18.70 -5.80 2.85
C HIS A 454 18.79 -5.92 4.36
N TRP A 455 17.93 -5.18 5.06
CA TRP A 455 17.80 -5.23 6.49
C TRP A 455 16.34 -5.01 6.91
N LEU A 456 15.94 -5.65 8.00
CA LEU A 456 14.64 -5.48 8.66
C LEU A 456 14.84 -5.52 10.18
N SER A 457 14.23 -4.59 10.90
CA SER A 457 14.17 -4.63 12.36
C SER A 457 13.15 -5.66 12.85
N ALA A 458 13.25 -6.08 14.09
CA ALA A 458 12.13 -6.69 14.79
C ALA A 458 11.12 -5.61 15.22
N PRO A 459 9.82 -5.96 15.33
CA PRO A 459 8.84 -5.05 15.89
C PRO A 459 9.01 -4.87 17.39
N ASN A 460 8.59 -3.71 17.91
CA ASN A 460 8.57 -3.38 19.35
C ASN A 460 9.95 -3.45 20.03
N GLU A 461 11.00 -3.06 19.31
CA GLU A 461 12.34 -2.88 19.88
C GLU A 461 12.89 -1.48 19.59
N TYR A 462 13.76 -0.99 20.45
CA TYR A 462 14.58 0.18 20.13
C TYR A 462 15.79 -0.28 19.33
N VAL A 463 16.01 0.32 18.17
CA VAL A 463 17.18 0.03 17.34
C VAL A 463 17.57 1.25 16.52
N THR A 464 18.89 1.48 16.41
CA THR A 464 19.49 2.33 15.38
C THR A 464 20.15 1.42 14.34
N HIS A 465 20.06 1.81 13.08
CA HIS A 465 20.68 1.08 11.98
C HIS A 465 21.18 2.05 10.93
N LEU A 466 22.33 1.76 10.34
CA LEU A 466 22.84 2.47 9.18
C LEU A 466 22.96 1.50 7.99
N ASP A 467 22.64 1.99 6.81
CA ASP A 467 22.81 1.25 5.56
C ASP A 467 23.02 2.21 4.39
N THR A 468 23.54 1.68 3.30
CA THR A 468 23.76 2.45 2.07
C THR A 468 22.65 2.21 1.08
N LEU A 469 22.01 3.27 0.66
CA LEU A 469 21.13 3.28 -0.50
C LEU A 469 21.76 4.09 -1.64
N TYR A 470 21.18 3.98 -2.84
CA TYR A 470 21.69 4.70 -4.00
C TYR A 470 20.59 5.57 -4.60
N LEU A 471 20.91 6.85 -4.81
CA LEU A 471 20.02 7.80 -5.45
C LEU A 471 19.92 7.49 -6.95
N ARG A 472 18.69 7.41 -7.49
CA ARG A 472 18.44 6.96 -8.86
C ARG A 472 17.55 7.96 -9.59
N GLN A 473 17.78 8.09 -10.90
CA GLN A 473 16.98 8.96 -11.79
C GLN A 473 16.27 8.17 -12.91
N THR A 474 16.35 6.84 -12.86
CA THR A 474 15.65 5.95 -13.79
C THR A 474 14.14 6.17 -13.74
N GLN A 475 13.45 5.85 -14.83
CA GLN A 475 11.99 5.90 -14.88
C GLN A 475 11.46 4.62 -15.52
N THR A 476 10.68 3.88 -14.74
CA THR A 476 9.96 2.72 -15.25
C THR A 476 8.83 3.15 -16.20
N PRO A 477 8.32 2.25 -17.06
CA PRO A 477 7.10 2.52 -17.83
C PRO A 477 5.94 2.99 -16.95
N TYR A 478 5.77 2.41 -15.76
CA TYR A 478 4.74 2.85 -14.80
C TYR A 478 4.97 4.29 -14.34
N VAL A 479 6.20 4.67 -13.99
CA VAL A 479 6.51 6.06 -13.60
C VAL A 479 6.16 7.03 -14.71
N ARG A 480 6.49 6.71 -15.96
CA ARG A 480 6.26 7.57 -17.12
C ARG A 480 4.80 7.71 -17.51
N TRP A 481 4.06 6.58 -17.57
CA TRP A 481 2.74 6.51 -18.20
C TRP A 481 1.61 6.19 -17.23
N GLY A 482 1.93 5.89 -15.96
CA GLY A 482 0.94 5.49 -14.96
C GLY A 482 0.31 4.13 -15.29
N ASP A 483 -0.92 3.95 -14.87
CA ASP A 483 -1.72 2.76 -15.21
C ASP A 483 -2.28 2.88 -16.63
N TRP A 484 -1.47 2.53 -17.62
CA TRP A 484 -1.89 2.47 -19.03
C TRP A 484 -2.57 1.13 -19.37
N LEU A 485 -2.37 0.08 -18.57
CA LEU A 485 -2.90 -1.25 -18.87
C LEU A 485 -4.40 -1.32 -18.68
N THR A 486 -4.96 -0.70 -17.64
CA THR A 486 -6.41 -0.70 -17.39
C THR A 486 -7.20 -0.10 -18.56
N PRO A 487 -6.92 1.12 -19.06
CA PRO A 487 -7.63 1.65 -20.21
C PRO A 487 -7.40 0.82 -21.48
N LEU A 488 -6.22 0.25 -21.68
CA LEU A 488 -5.95 -0.65 -22.81
C LEU A 488 -6.84 -1.91 -22.75
N LEU A 489 -6.89 -2.57 -21.60
CA LEU A 489 -7.73 -3.76 -21.41
C LEU A 489 -9.23 -3.44 -21.61
N LEU A 490 -9.70 -2.30 -21.10
CA LEU A 490 -11.07 -1.85 -21.29
C LEU A 490 -11.36 -1.58 -22.79
N GLY A 491 -10.45 -0.91 -23.49
CA GLY A 491 -10.60 -0.67 -24.94
C GLY A 491 -10.70 -1.97 -25.74
N ILE A 492 -9.80 -2.93 -25.50
CA ILE A 492 -9.84 -4.22 -26.17
C ILE A 492 -11.12 -4.99 -25.78
N ALA A 493 -11.51 -4.96 -24.51
CA ALA A 493 -12.73 -5.61 -24.04
C ALA A 493 -13.98 -5.03 -24.71
N CYS A 494 -14.09 -3.71 -24.85
CA CYS A 494 -15.19 -3.04 -25.55
C CYS A 494 -15.25 -3.43 -27.04
N ILE A 495 -14.11 -3.47 -27.73
CA ILE A 495 -14.05 -3.89 -29.15
C ILE A 495 -14.53 -5.33 -29.29
N ARG A 496 -14.02 -6.25 -28.46
CA ARG A 496 -14.41 -7.66 -28.50
C ARG A 496 -15.88 -7.88 -28.16
N TYR A 497 -16.38 -7.15 -27.18
CA TYR A 497 -17.78 -7.20 -26.80
C TYR A 497 -18.68 -6.70 -27.94
N GLY A 498 -18.34 -5.58 -28.58
CA GLY A 498 -19.06 -5.06 -29.74
C GLY A 498 -19.06 -6.03 -30.96
N GLN A 499 -17.93 -6.71 -31.21
CA GLN A 499 -17.85 -7.73 -32.27
C GLN A 499 -18.77 -8.92 -31.99
N GLU A 500 -18.92 -9.37 -30.76
CA GLU A 500 -19.88 -10.42 -30.38
C GLU A 500 -21.32 -9.95 -30.58
N MET A 501 -21.64 -8.67 -30.31
CA MET A 501 -22.95 -8.07 -30.58
C MET A 501 -23.33 -8.21 -32.04
N VAL A 502 -22.52 -7.70 -32.93
CA VAL A 502 -22.77 -7.72 -34.35
C VAL A 502 -22.92 -9.16 -34.90
N ASN A 503 -22.11 -10.10 -34.37
CA ASN A 503 -22.17 -11.49 -34.79
C ASN A 503 -23.40 -12.26 -34.22
N SER A 504 -23.96 -11.83 -33.09
CA SER A 504 -25.19 -12.43 -32.53
C SER A 504 -26.45 -12.00 -33.28
N ASP A 505 -26.50 -10.73 -33.72
CA ASP A 505 -27.63 -10.18 -34.48
C ASP A 505 -27.70 -10.74 -35.91
N ARG A 506 -26.60 -11.34 -36.41
CA ARG A 506 -26.54 -11.99 -37.74
C ARG A 506 -26.89 -13.48 -37.73
N ARG A 507 -27.14 -14.07 -36.57
CA ARG A 507 -27.51 -15.48 -36.38
C ARG A 507 -28.98 -15.61 -35.93
#